data_9abeafde5c814b552f513dafa53b686e
#
_entry.id   9abeafde5c814b552f513dafa53b686e
#
_cell.length_a   1.000
_cell.length_b   1.000
_cell.length_c   1.000
_cell.angle_alpha   90.00
_cell.angle_beta   90.00
_cell.angle_gamma   90.00
#
_symmetry.space_group_name_H-M   'P 1'
#
loop_
_entity.id
_entity.type
_entity.pdbx_description
1 polymer ?
#
loop_
_entity_poly.entity_id
_entity_poly.type
_entity_poly.pdbx_seq_one_letter_code
_entity_poly.pdbx_strand_id
1 'polypeptide(L)'
;MGERQRVQIAGVPVSVDHYVGGVRISSPSTFEDRSPLNWSTVLADVSAGDASTADAALTAATDAFEGWAALGPSGRAPYLRRLADLIDERVPDIAAVECVDMAMRHESLRNRVIGRGARNFRAYAELAEQHVDRTWSSNGTANRVQRLPAGPAVVITPWNAPFMLATWKLAPALAAGNPVVLKPAEWSPLSASLLADLADEAGLPPGVFNVVQGIGSEVGPPLTSDQRVRRLSFTGSPETARHIGAAAAANIVPFTAELGGKGALVVFADSDLEAAARTAAGQYDDSGQVCLAGTRLLVEASVADDFLVRFHAHVDAHVLGDSHDDATTITPMIHPEHVARVEGFVERARAAGDEVLRGGSRHVPESWTGRPGEALWFEPTLVVPASNDSEIVQSEVFGPVLTFQVFTDEDEAVALANSTAYGLSATLFTGSADRAERVGDTLRAGTTWVNCFLVRDLTAPFGGLGISGLGREGGDHALEFHADLKTLQVKDGTTV
;
A
#
# COMPACT_ATOMS: atom_id res chain seq x y z
N MET A 1 24.17 20.90 -10.11
CA MET A 1 24.01 20.99 -8.65
C MET A 1 24.59 19.70 -8.09
N GLY A 2 25.41 19.77 -7.02
CA GLY A 2 25.98 18.55 -6.44
C GLY A 2 25.03 17.93 -5.41
N GLU A 3 25.28 16.66 -5.06
CA GLU A 3 24.58 15.97 -3.96
C GLU A 3 24.79 16.75 -2.66
N ARG A 4 23.73 16.97 -1.88
CA ARG A 4 23.83 17.48 -0.51
C ARG A 4 24.42 16.42 0.41
N GLN A 5 24.98 16.86 1.51
CA GLN A 5 25.49 15.94 2.52
C GLN A 5 24.33 15.04 3.02
N ARG A 6 24.57 13.73 3.12
CA ARG A 6 23.62 12.77 3.67
C ARG A 6 23.33 13.10 5.13
N VAL A 7 22.06 12.97 5.51
CA VAL A 7 21.58 13.19 6.87
C VAL A 7 21.60 11.85 7.61
N GLN A 8 21.97 11.88 8.90
CA GLN A 8 21.92 10.68 9.74
C GLN A 8 20.51 10.49 10.30
N ILE A 9 19.81 9.44 9.85
CA ILE A 9 18.46 9.07 10.30
C ILE A 9 18.57 7.74 11.02
N ALA A 10 18.26 7.72 12.31
CA ALA A 10 18.43 6.53 13.16
C ALA A 10 19.82 5.85 13.01
N GLY A 11 20.88 6.64 12.81
CA GLY A 11 22.24 6.14 12.61
C GLY A 11 22.58 5.70 11.17
N VAL A 12 21.63 5.81 10.25
CA VAL A 12 21.79 5.43 8.82
C VAL A 12 21.97 6.71 7.98
N PRO A 13 22.98 6.77 7.09
CA PRO A 13 23.17 7.92 6.19
C PRO A 13 22.15 7.87 5.03
N VAL A 14 21.21 8.81 4.99
CA VAL A 14 20.12 8.90 3.99
C VAL A 14 20.34 10.16 3.14
N SER A 15 20.22 10.04 1.81
CA SER A 15 20.16 11.19 0.91
C SER A 15 18.76 11.80 0.95
N VAL A 16 18.67 13.12 0.99
CA VAL A 16 17.40 13.88 0.99
C VAL A 16 17.09 14.46 -0.39
N ASP A 17 17.90 14.12 -1.39
CA ASP A 17 17.80 14.61 -2.75
C ASP A 17 17.03 13.62 -3.65
N HIS A 18 16.54 14.11 -4.78
CA HIS A 18 16.03 13.26 -5.85
C HIS A 18 17.12 12.29 -6.34
N TYR A 19 16.70 11.16 -6.91
CA TYR A 19 17.59 10.27 -7.65
C TYR A 19 17.11 10.19 -9.10
N VAL A 20 17.83 10.77 -10.02
CA VAL A 20 17.43 10.93 -11.42
C VAL A 20 18.59 10.61 -12.34
N GLY A 21 18.40 9.67 -13.27
CA GLY A 21 19.44 9.33 -14.25
C GLY A 21 20.73 8.78 -13.63
N GLY A 22 20.65 8.13 -12.45
CA GLY A 22 21.81 7.58 -11.75
C GLY A 22 22.56 8.59 -10.88
N VAL A 23 22.02 9.81 -10.67
CA VAL A 23 22.68 10.85 -9.85
C VAL A 23 21.73 11.49 -8.86
N ARG A 24 22.27 12.02 -7.77
CA ARG A 24 21.51 12.79 -6.78
C ARG A 24 21.42 14.25 -7.21
N ILE A 25 20.21 14.80 -7.19
CA ILE A 25 19.91 16.17 -7.62
C ILE A 25 19.11 16.86 -6.51
N SER A 26 19.64 17.97 -5.98
CA SER A 26 18.95 18.81 -5.01
C SER A 26 18.00 19.81 -5.69
N SER A 27 16.90 20.12 -5.03
CA SER A 27 16.02 21.25 -5.38
C SER A 27 16.36 22.51 -4.58
N PRO A 28 16.06 23.71 -5.10
CA PRO A 28 16.16 24.95 -4.33
C PRO A 28 15.19 25.01 -3.15
N SER A 29 14.02 24.38 -3.30
CA SER A 29 12.98 24.29 -2.28
C SER A 29 13.04 22.95 -1.57
N THR A 30 12.67 22.94 -0.28
CA THR A 30 12.60 21.76 0.56
C THR A 30 11.27 21.72 1.31
N PHE A 31 10.93 20.55 1.83
CA PHE A 31 9.88 20.39 2.82
C PHE A 31 10.45 19.62 4.02
N GLU A 32 9.93 19.94 5.20
CA GLU A 32 10.34 19.26 6.41
C GLU A 32 9.68 17.88 6.49
N ASP A 33 10.49 16.86 6.71
CA ASP A 33 10.06 15.54 7.11
C ASP A 33 10.20 15.41 8.63
N ARG A 34 9.13 14.97 9.32
CA ARG A 34 9.04 14.96 10.78
C ARG A 34 8.68 13.59 11.31
N SER A 35 9.29 13.22 12.44
CA SER A 35 9.00 11.94 13.08
C SER A 35 7.63 11.94 13.76
N PRO A 36 6.75 10.99 13.44
CA PRO A 36 5.51 10.80 14.19
C PRO A 36 5.72 10.37 15.64
N LEU A 37 6.87 9.79 15.95
CA LEU A 37 7.25 9.43 17.32
C LEU A 37 7.41 10.64 18.23
N ASN A 38 7.86 11.76 17.66
CA ASN A 38 7.94 13.07 18.33
C ASN A 38 7.84 14.16 17.27
N TRP A 39 6.66 14.74 17.11
CA TRP A 39 6.36 15.68 16.04
C TRP A 39 7.23 16.95 16.02
N SER A 40 7.82 17.32 17.15
CA SER A 40 8.79 18.43 17.20
C SER A 40 10.14 18.07 16.58
N THR A 41 10.41 16.79 16.30
CA THR A 41 11.66 16.33 15.71
C THR A 41 11.57 16.40 14.18
N VAL A 42 12.34 17.33 13.58
CA VAL A 42 12.59 17.33 12.14
C VAL A 42 13.65 16.29 11.84
N LEU A 43 13.30 15.30 11.02
CA LEU A 43 14.23 14.26 10.55
C LEU A 43 15.14 14.82 9.46
N ALA A 44 14.55 15.52 8.49
CA ALA A 44 15.26 16.07 7.34
C ALA A 44 14.52 17.21 6.66
N ASP A 45 15.29 18.06 5.95
CA ASP A 45 14.78 18.97 4.91
C ASP A 45 14.95 18.29 3.55
N VAL A 46 13.86 17.70 3.06
CA VAL A 46 13.85 16.89 1.83
C VAL A 46 13.64 17.79 0.61
N SER A 47 14.31 17.51 -0.50
CA SER A 47 14.16 18.23 -1.76
C SER A 47 12.69 18.21 -2.24
N ALA A 48 12.13 19.39 -2.50
CA ALA A 48 10.80 19.53 -3.09
C ALA A 48 10.92 19.61 -4.63
N GLY A 49 10.48 18.57 -5.31
CA GLY A 49 10.47 18.52 -6.77
C GLY A 49 9.36 19.38 -7.36
N ASP A 50 9.60 19.87 -8.55
CA ASP A 50 8.70 20.67 -9.36
C ASP A 50 8.54 20.06 -10.78
N ALA A 51 7.91 20.82 -11.69
CA ALA A 51 7.75 20.39 -13.07
C ALA A 51 9.07 20.13 -13.80
N SER A 52 10.14 20.85 -13.46
CA SER A 52 11.45 20.66 -14.08
C SER A 52 12.11 19.35 -13.59
N THR A 53 11.91 19.01 -12.33
CA THR A 53 12.37 17.75 -11.74
C THR A 53 11.61 16.56 -12.35
N ALA A 54 10.29 16.69 -12.53
CA ALA A 54 9.46 15.69 -13.20
C ALA A 54 9.92 15.47 -14.65
N ASP A 55 10.18 16.55 -15.39
CA ASP A 55 10.68 16.50 -16.77
C ASP A 55 12.04 15.80 -16.87
N ALA A 56 12.97 16.13 -15.98
CA ALA A 56 14.29 15.49 -15.94
C ALA A 56 14.19 13.98 -15.66
N ALA A 57 13.32 13.56 -14.71
CA ALA A 57 13.13 12.16 -14.37
C ALA A 57 12.48 11.37 -15.52
N LEU A 58 11.48 11.95 -16.19
CA LEU A 58 10.84 11.32 -17.34
C LEU A 58 11.76 11.27 -18.57
N THR A 59 12.61 12.27 -18.76
CA THR A 59 13.67 12.25 -19.78
C THR A 59 14.63 11.09 -19.53
N ALA A 60 15.16 10.98 -18.31
CA ALA A 60 16.08 9.90 -17.95
C ALA A 60 15.42 8.50 -18.12
N ALA A 61 14.16 8.36 -17.71
CA ALA A 61 13.43 7.12 -17.88
C ALA A 61 13.20 6.79 -19.40
N THR A 62 12.90 7.80 -20.21
CA THR A 62 12.70 7.62 -21.65
C THR A 62 14.01 7.20 -22.33
N ASP A 63 15.11 7.83 -22.00
CA ASP A 63 16.43 7.54 -22.57
C ASP A 63 16.93 6.12 -22.20
N ALA A 64 16.59 5.65 -20.99
CA ALA A 64 16.96 4.32 -20.52
C ALA A 64 16.10 3.19 -21.12
N PHE A 65 14.95 3.50 -21.70
CA PHE A 65 13.95 2.50 -22.05
C PHE A 65 14.46 1.45 -23.04
N GLU A 66 15.00 1.86 -24.18
CA GLU A 66 15.40 0.92 -25.23
C GLU A 66 16.48 -0.06 -24.72
N GLY A 67 17.47 0.45 -23.97
CA GLY A 67 18.53 -0.38 -23.41
C GLY A 67 18.00 -1.40 -22.40
N TRP A 68 17.11 -0.98 -21.48
CA TRP A 68 16.54 -1.85 -20.48
C TRP A 68 15.58 -2.89 -21.08
N ALA A 69 14.75 -2.48 -22.04
CA ALA A 69 13.83 -3.37 -22.76
C ALA A 69 14.59 -4.45 -23.56
N ALA A 70 15.68 -4.08 -24.24
CA ALA A 70 16.47 -4.98 -25.08
C ALA A 70 17.16 -6.12 -24.30
N LEU A 71 17.38 -5.98 -22.98
CA LEU A 71 17.95 -7.05 -22.15
C LEU A 71 17.08 -8.30 -22.10
N GLY A 72 15.79 -8.19 -22.35
CA GLY A 72 14.84 -9.28 -22.15
C GLY A 72 14.67 -9.67 -20.67
N PRO A 73 13.73 -10.57 -20.33
CA PRO A 73 13.50 -10.98 -18.95
C PRO A 73 14.74 -11.57 -18.26
N SER A 74 15.44 -12.50 -18.93
CA SER A 74 16.63 -13.16 -18.37
C SER A 74 17.82 -12.21 -18.20
N GLY A 75 17.91 -11.15 -19.00
CA GLY A 75 18.96 -10.13 -18.84
C GLY A 75 18.67 -9.15 -17.69
N ARG A 76 17.39 -8.90 -17.37
CA ARG A 76 16.98 -8.03 -16.26
C ARG A 76 16.96 -8.74 -14.92
N ALA A 77 16.64 -10.03 -14.87
CA ALA A 77 16.48 -10.80 -13.65
C ALA A 77 17.71 -10.75 -12.71
N PRO A 78 18.97 -10.80 -13.17
CA PRO A 78 20.14 -10.68 -12.30
C PRO A 78 20.17 -9.36 -11.49
N TYR A 79 19.80 -8.23 -12.10
CA TYR A 79 19.71 -6.93 -11.41
C TYR A 79 18.67 -6.95 -10.31
N LEU A 80 17.48 -7.50 -10.60
CA LEU A 80 16.39 -7.58 -9.63
C LEU A 80 16.73 -8.52 -8.45
N ARG A 81 17.40 -9.63 -8.72
CA ARG A 81 17.89 -10.55 -7.67
C ARG A 81 18.97 -9.90 -6.84
N ARG A 82 19.93 -9.19 -7.46
CA ARG A 82 20.97 -8.46 -6.70
C ARG A 82 20.36 -7.38 -5.81
N LEU A 83 19.38 -6.62 -6.33
CA LEU A 83 18.64 -5.64 -5.53
C LEU A 83 17.92 -6.32 -4.34
N ALA A 84 17.31 -7.48 -4.57
CA ALA A 84 16.67 -8.25 -3.50
C ALA A 84 17.68 -8.71 -2.43
N ASP A 85 18.87 -9.16 -2.84
CA ASP A 85 19.93 -9.57 -1.91
C ASP A 85 20.41 -8.39 -1.06
N LEU A 86 20.61 -7.22 -1.68
CA LEU A 86 20.98 -5.98 -0.98
C LEU A 86 19.89 -5.52 0.00
N ILE A 87 18.61 -5.66 -0.35
CA ILE A 87 17.51 -5.37 0.58
C ILE A 87 17.61 -6.28 1.81
N ASP A 88 17.80 -7.60 1.62
CA ASP A 88 17.92 -8.53 2.75
C ASP A 88 19.15 -8.22 3.63
N GLU A 89 20.27 -7.81 3.02
CA GLU A 89 21.47 -7.37 3.74
C GLU A 89 21.24 -6.11 4.58
N ARG A 90 20.31 -5.22 4.15
CA ARG A 90 20.04 -3.90 4.75
C ARG A 90 18.70 -3.81 5.47
N VAL A 91 18.05 -4.94 5.75
CA VAL A 91 16.78 -4.96 6.52
C VAL A 91 16.87 -4.15 7.82
N PRO A 92 17.94 -4.26 8.65
CA PRO A 92 18.03 -3.48 9.89
C PRO A 92 18.07 -1.97 9.65
N ASP A 93 18.83 -1.52 8.64
CA ASP A 93 19.00 -0.09 8.33
C ASP A 93 17.69 0.51 7.80
N ILE A 94 17.04 -0.19 6.85
CA ILE A 94 15.77 0.26 6.27
C ILE A 94 14.68 0.29 7.34
N ALA A 95 14.62 -0.74 8.20
CA ALA A 95 13.64 -0.81 9.28
C ALA A 95 13.83 0.31 10.30
N ALA A 96 15.08 0.66 10.63
CA ALA A 96 15.39 1.75 11.56
C ALA A 96 14.93 3.10 11.00
N VAL A 97 15.20 3.36 9.72
CA VAL A 97 14.77 4.59 9.04
C VAL A 97 13.24 4.65 8.94
N GLU A 98 12.59 3.60 8.44
CA GLU A 98 11.14 3.57 8.25
C GLU A 98 10.38 3.65 9.58
N CYS A 99 10.95 3.11 10.68
CA CYS A 99 10.36 3.21 12.01
C CYS A 99 10.25 4.67 12.49
N VAL A 100 11.27 5.49 12.29
CA VAL A 100 11.23 6.90 12.72
C VAL A 100 10.50 7.80 11.73
N ASP A 101 10.43 7.39 10.46
CA ASP A 101 9.82 8.11 9.34
C ASP A 101 8.27 7.97 9.34
N MET A 102 7.75 6.76 9.67
CA MET A 102 6.30 6.53 9.62
C MET A 102 5.71 5.87 10.88
N ALA A 103 6.53 5.63 11.91
CA ALA A 103 6.16 5.11 13.23
C ALA A 103 5.54 3.69 13.24
N MET A 104 5.70 2.86 12.22
CA MET A 104 5.37 1.44 12.34
C MET A 104 6.32 0.75 13.33
N ARG A 105 5.84 -0.28 14.05
CA ARG A 105 6.64 -1.03 15.02
C ARG A 105 7.93 -1.55 14.40
N HIS A 106 9.07 -1.22 15.02
CA HIS A 106 10.40 -1.60 14.55
C HIS A 106 10.56 -3.11 14.38
N GLU A 107 10.04 -3.89 15.33
CA GLU A 107 10.03 -5.36 15.29
C GLU A 107 9.28 -5.88 14.04
N SER A 108 8.10 -5.32 13.74
CA SER A 108 7.29 -5.69 12.57
C SER A 108 7.99 -5.36 11.25
N LEU A 109 8.60 -4.16 11.16
CA LEU A 109 9.40 -3.74 10.01
C LEU A 109 10.53 -4.72 9.75
N ARG A 110 11.32 -5.00 10.78
CA ARG A 110 12.51 -5.83 10.71
C ARG A 110 12.22 -7.29 10.37
N ASN A 111 11.18 -7.88 10.98
CA ASN A 111 10.93 -9.32 10.88
C ASN A 111 9.99 -9.69 9.72
N ARG A 112 9.20 -8.76 9.21
CA ARG A 112 8.12 -9.07 8.28
C ARG A 112 8.00 -8.14 7.07
N VAL A 113 8.04 -6.82 7.30
CA VAL A 113 7.63 -5.85 6.28
C VAL A 113 8.74 -5.62 5.26
N ILE A 114 9.97 -5.27 5.69
CA ILE A 114 11.07 -4.92 4.78
C ILE A 114 11.51 -6.12 3.93
N GLY A 115 11.69 -7.30 4.52
CA GLY A 115 12.06 -8.51 3.79
C GLY A 115 11.04 -8.94 2.72
N ARG A 116 9.79 -8.42 2.79
CA ARG A 116 8.84 -8.62 1.70
C ARG A 116 9.25 -7.88 0.43
N GLY A 117 9.94 -6.74 0.55
CA GLY A 117 10.49 -6.01 -0.60
C GLY A 117 11.45 -6.87 -1.41
N ALA A 118 12.36 -7.57 -0.76
CA ALA A 118 13.25 -8.53 -1.42
C ALA A 118 12.48 -9.66 -2.12
N ARG A 119 11.47 -10.23 -1.44
CA ARG A 119 10.62 -11.26 -2.03
C ARG A 119 9.86 -10.77 -3.27
N ASN A 120 9.39 -9.51 -3.28
CA ASN A 120 8.74 -8.93 -4.45
C ASN A 120 9.66 -8.96 -5.68
N PHE A 121 10.89 -8.51 -5.57
CA PHE A 121 11.85 -8.49 -6.67
C PHE A 121 12.20 -9.90 -7.16
N ARG A 122 12.42 -10.87 -6.25
CA ARG A 122 12.72 -12.26 -6.64
C ARG A 122 11.54 -12.91 -7.36
N ALA A 123 10.32 -12.74 -6.83
CA ALA A 123 9.13 -13.32 -7.42
C ALA A 123 8.88 -12.80 -8.84
N TYR A 124 9.00 -11.49 -9.06
CA TYR A 124 8.77 -10.93 -10.39
C TYR A 124 9.92 -11.18 -11.37
N ALA A 125 11.17 -11.30 -10.90
CA ALA A 125 12.27 -11.79 -11.73
C ALA A 125 11.98 -13.21 -12.24
N GLU A 126 11.54 -14.10 -11.37
CA GLU A 126 11.19 -15.48 -11.71
C GLU A 126 9.98 -15.57 -12.63
N LEU A 127 8.88 -14.87 -12.29
CA LEU A 127 7.66 -14.86 -13.10
C LEU A 127 7.91 -14.33 -14.54
N ALA A 128 8.76 -13.30 -14.67
CA ALA A 128 9.09 -12.74 -15.98
C ALA A 128 9.94 -13.72 -16.82
N GLU A 129 10.88 -14.45 -16.20
CA GLU A 129 11.68 -15.48 -16.89
C GLU A 129 10.87 -16.71 -17.30
N GLN A 130 9.89 -17.09 -16.48
CA GLN A 130 9.03 -18.25 -16.74
C GLN A 130 7.92 -17.97 -17.75
N HIS A 131 7.70 -16.69 -18.12
CA HIS A 131 6.65 -16.34 -19.07
C HIS A 131 6.90 -16.96 -20.43
N VAL A 132 5.88 -17.63 -20.98
CA VAL A 132 5.86 -18.20 -22.32
C VAL A 132 4.75 -17.53 -23.13
N ASP A 133 5.11 -17.08 -24.34
CA ASP A 133 4.14 -16.53 -25.27
C ASP A 133 3.03 -17.54 -25.57
N ARG A 134 1.78 -17.10 -25.52
CA ARG A 134 0.64 -17.93 -25.91
C ARG A 134 0.63 -18.10 -27.43
N THR A 135 0.61 -19.36 -27.87
CA THR A 135 0.56 -19.72 -29.30
C THR A 135 -0.61 -20.65 -29.60
N TRP A 136 -1.22 -20.49 -30.78
CA TRP A 136 -2.26 -21.38 -31.28
C TRP A 136 -2.40 -21.24 -32.80
N SER A 137 -3.00 -22.23 -33.47
CA SER A 137 -3.36 -22.14 -34.89
C SER A 137 -4.87 -22.03 -35.06
N SER A 138 -5.34 -21.14 -35.93
CA SER A 138 -6.74 -20.98 -36.30
C SER A 138 -6.88 -20.30 -37.66
N ASN A 139 -7.92 -20.64 -38.41
CA ASN A 139 -8.26 -19.99 -39.68
C ASN A 139 -7.09 -19.94 -40.71
N GLY A 140 -6.23 -20.97 -40.74
CA GLY A 140 -5.08 -21.02 -41.63
C GLY A 140 -3.95 -20.06 -41.26
N THR A 141 -3.86 -19.68 -39.95
CA THR A 141 -2.79 -18.86 -39.41
C THR A 141 -2.22 -19.46 -38.12
N ALA A 142 -0.91 -19.35 -37.95
CA ALA A 142 -0.23 -19.51 -36.68
C ALA A 142 -0.26 -18.16 -35.93
N ASN A 143 -0.73 -18.18 -34.70
CA ASN A 143 -0.89 -16.99 -33.86
C ASN A 143 0.07 -17.04 -32.68
N ARG A 144 0.64 -15.89 -32.30
CA ARG A 144 1.45 -15.70 -31.11
C ARG A 144 1.11 -14.38 -30.43
N VAL A 145 0.88 -14.39 -29.09
CA VAL A 145 0.73 -13.18 -28.29
C VAL A 145 2.02 -12.97 -27.51
N GLN A 146 2.61 -11.81 -27.70
CA GLN A 146 3.84 -11.38 -27.03
C GLN A 146 3.54 -10.29 -26.02
N ARG A 147 4.25 -10.31 -24.87
CA ARG A 147 4.32 -9.18 -23.93
C ARG A 147 5.51 -8.29 -24.31
N LEU A 148 5.23 -7.05 -24.69
CA LEU A 148 6.25 -6.06 -25.01
C LEU A 148 6.37 -5.06 -23.87
N PRO A 149 7.58 -4.63 -23.45
CA PRO A 149 7.74 -3.50 -22.54
C PRO A 149 6.99 -2.27 -23.07
N ALA A 150 6.24 -1.60 -22.20
CA ALA A 150 5.37 -0.50 -22.62
C ALA A 150 6.10 0.85 -22.72
N GLY A 151 7.10 1.08 -21.87
CA GLY A 151 7.84 2.34 -21.75
C GLY A 151 7.84 2.90 -20.32
N PRO A 152 8.17 4.18 -20.14
CA PRO A 152 8.27 4.77 -18.82
C PRO A 152 7.00 4.62 -18.00
N ALA A 153 7.15 4.14 -16.75
CA ALA A 153 6.07 4.00 -15.78
C ALA A 153 6.23 5.02 -14.64
N VAL A 154 5.13 5.64 -14.22
CA VAL A 154 5.09 6.45 -13.00
C VAL A 154 4.41 5.65 -11.91
N VAL A 155 5.06 5.55 -10.77
CA VAL A 155 4.60 4.87 -9.56
C VAL A 155 4.46 5.88 -8.44
N ILE A 156 3.28 5.96 -7.83
CA ILE A 156 3.00 6.86 -6.70
C ILE A 156 2.55 6.01 -5.53
N THR A 157 3.24 6.13 -4.40
CA THR A 157 3.04 5.28 -3.22
C THR A 157 2.60 6.06 -2.00
N PRO A 158 1.82 5.43 -1.09
CA PRO A 158 1.35 6.04 0.13
C PRO A 158 2.41 5.96 1.23
N TRP A 159 2.06 6.54 2.39
CA TRP A 159 2.93 6.67 3.55
C TRP A 159 2.83 5.51 4.57
N ASN A 160 1.81 4.65 4.48
CA ASN A 160 1.51 3.67 5.56
C ASN A 160 2.30 2.36 5.52
N ALA A 161 3.04 2.08 4.45
CA ALA A 161 4.05 1.04 4.33
C ALA A 161 4.96 1.35 3.13
N PRO A 162 5.73 2.46 3.19
CA PRO A 162 6.32 3.10 2.01
C PRO A 162 7.28 2.17 1.26
N PHE A 163 8.21 1.50 1.96
CA PHE A 163 9.17 0.59 1.32
C PHE A 163 8.49 -0.62 0.68
N MET A 164 7.61 -1.27 1.44
CA MET A 164 6.94 -2.48 0.96
C MET A 164 6.05 -2.18 -0.27
N LEU A 165 5.27 -1.09 -0.24
CA LEU A 165 4.37 -0.72 -1.34
C LEU A 165 5.12 -0.17 -2.54
N ALA A 166 6.25 0.52 -2.34
CA ALA A 166 7.13 0.89 -3.44
C ALA A 166 7.65 -0.35 -4.17
N THR A 167 8.25 -1.29 -3.44
CA THR A 167 8.79 -2.53 -4.04
C THR A 167 7.72 -3.40 -4.70
N TRP A 168 6.49 -3.43 -4.15
CA TRP A 168 5.35 -4.14 -4.71
C TRP A 168 4.98 -3.67 -6.13
N LYS A 169 5.09 -2.37 -6.40
CA LYS A 169 4.79 -1.76 -7.69
C LYS A 169 6.00 -1.70 -8.62
N LEU A 170 7.19 -1.47 -8.07
CA LEU A 170 8.43 -1.36 -8.84
C LEU A 170 8.86 -2.70 -9.44
N ALA A 171 8.74 -3.79 -8.67
CA ALA A 171 9.24 -5.08 -9.10
C ALA A 171 8.59 -5.58 -10.40
N PRO A 172 7.26 -5.58 -10.57
CA PRO A 172 6.65 -5.98 -11.85
C PRO A 172 6.95 -5.00 -13.00
N ALA A 173 7.00 -3.68 -12.73
CA ALA A 173 7.30 -2.69 -13.75
C ALA A 173 8.70 -2.88 -14.34
N LEU A 174 9.70 -3.01 -13.47
CA LEU A 174 11.09 -3.24 -13.87
C LEU A 174 11.27 -4.62 -14.54
N ALA A 175 10.65 -5.66 -14.01
CA ALA A 175 10.69 -7.00 -14.59
C ALA A 175 10.06 -7.05 -15.99
N ALA A 176 8.97 -6.32 -16.22
CA ALA A 176 8.35 -6.17 -17.54
C ALA A 176 9.20 -5.36 -18.54
N GLY A 177 10.25 -4.67 -18.06
CA GLY A 177 11.19 -3.91 -18.90
C GLY A 177 10.88 -2.43 -19.01
N ASN A 178 10.11 -1.88 -18.08
CA ASN A 178 9.78 -0.46 -18.02
C ASN A 178 10.71 0.27 -17.05
N PRO A 179 11.38 1.36 -17.46
CA PRO A 179 11.97 2.30 -16.51
C PRO A 179 10.90 2.97 -15.67
N VAL A 180 11.24 3.29 -14.42
CA VAL A 180 10.27 3.78 -13.45
C VAL A 180 10.69 5.12 -12.85
N VAL A 181 9.72 6.02 -12.70
CA VAL A 181 9.78 7.20 -11.85
C VAL A 181 8.89 6.96 -10.64
N LEU A 182 9.48 6.81 -9.45
CA LEU A 182 8.80 6.68 -8.17
C LEU A 182 8.59 8.05 -7.54
N LYS A 183 7.35 8.36 -7.17
CA LYS A 183 7.00 9.47 -6.27
C LYS A 183 6.53 8.89 -4.94
N PRO A 184 7.35 8.86 -3.88
CA PRO A 184 6.92 8.47 -2.54
C PRO A 184 6.03 9.54 -1.92
N ALA A 185 5.27 9.16 -0.87
CA ALA A 185 4.52 10.14 -0.08
C ALA A 185 5.47 11.11 0.63
N GLU A 186 5.08 12.37 0.74
CA GLU A 186 5.82 13.41 1.45
C GLU A 186 5.88 13.20 2.97
N TRP A 187 4.98 12.41 3.52
CA TRP A 187 4.94 12.08 4.96
C TRP A 187 5.82 10.89 5.35
N SER A 188 6.46 10.23 4.39
CA SER A 188 7.39 9.12 4.64
C SER A 188 8.30 8.87 3.42
N PRO A 189 9.19 9.83 3.10
CA PRO A 189 9.93 9.80 1.85
C PRO A 189 11.27 9.05 1.94
N LEU A 190 11.78 8.78 3.15
CA LEU A 190 13.17 8.44 3.37
C LEU A 190 13.55 7.04 2.90
N SER A 191 12.68 6.04 3.10
CA SER A 191 12.98 4.66 2.70
C SER A 191 13.05 4.49 1.18
N ALA A 192 12.33 5.32 0.40
CA ALA A 192 12.46 5.37 -1.06
C ALA A 192 13.83 5.86 -1.52
N SER A 193 14.46 6.76 -0.74
CA SER A 193 15.82 7.20 -1.01
C SER A 193 16.84 6.09 -0.77
N LEU A 194 16.68 5.29 0.30
CA LEU A 194 17.53 4.11 0.52
C LEU A 194 17.37 3.08 -0.62
N LEU A 195 16.14 2.87 -1.10
CA LEU A 195 15.89 1.98 -2.23
C LEU A 195 16.63 2.43 -3.49
N ALA A 196 16.73 3.75 -3.71
CA ALA A 196 17.52 4.29 -4.83
C ALA A 196 19.02 4.00 -4.70
N ASP A 197 19.60 4.12 -3.49
CA ASP A 197 20.98 3.75 -3.25
C ASP A 197 21.22 2.25 -3.49
N LEU A 198 20.31 1.40 -3.06
CA LEU A 198 20.38 -0.06 -3.29
C LEU A 198 20.24 -0.41 -4.77
N ALA A 199 19.43 0.31 -5.53
CA ALA A 199 19.29 0.13 -6.97
C ALA A 199 20.59 0.50 -7.72
N ASP A 200 21.25 1.59 -7.30
CA ASP A 200 22.56 1.99 -7.82
C ASP A 200 23.63 0.93 -7.48
N GLU A 201 23.70 0.48 -6.22
CA GLU A 201 24.60 -0.59 -5.78
C GLU A 201 24.35 -1.93 -6.49
N ALA A 202 23.08 -2.23 -6.83
CA ALA A 202 22.72 -3.39 -7.63
C ALA A 202 23.14 -3.28 -9.11
N GLY A 203 23.60 -2.09 -9.53
CA GLY A 203 24.07 -1.81 -10.87
C GLY A 203 22.94 -1.58 -11.88
N LEU A 204 21.74 -1.18 -11.45
CA LEU A 204 20.69 -0.79 -12.39
C LEU A 204 21.21 0.34 -13.29
N PRO A 205 21.02 0.24 -14.62
CA PRO A 205 21.50 1.30 -15.52
C PRO A 205 20.89 2.66 -15.18
N PRO A 206 21.63 3.77 -15.32
CA PRO A 206 21.13 5.12 -15.11
C PRO A 206 19.79 5.36 -15.83
N GLY A 207 18.83 5.94 -15.12
CA GLY A 207 17.48 6.23 -15.64
C GLY A 207 16.48 5.09 -15.59
N VAL A 208 16.90 3.82 -15.36
CA VAL A 208 15.97 2.68 -15.21
C VAL A 208 15.13 2.83 -13.95
N PHE A 209 15.69 3.36 -12.88
CA PHE A 209 14.96 3.73 -11.66
C PHE A 209 15.26 5.17 -11.29
N ASN A 210 14.22 5.94 -11.00
CA ASN A 210 14.31 7.33 -10.61
C ASN A 210 13.38 7.58 -9.42
N VAL A 211 13.78 8.47 -8.51
CA VAL A 211 12.97 8.89 -7.35
C VAL A 211 12.82 10.39 -7.36
N VAL A 212 11.59 10.87 -7.42
CA VAL A 212 11.23 12.29 -7.34
C VAL A 212 10.53 12.54 -6.01
N GLN A 213 11.23 13.21 -5.11
CA GLN A 213 10.70 13.69 -3.83
C GLN A 213 9.82 14.92 -4.05
N GLY A 214 8.88 15.22 -3.15
CA GLY A 214 8.09 16.44 -3.24
C GLY A 214 6.64 16.27 -2.83
N ILE A 215 5.97 17.42 -2.70
CA ILE A 215 4.55 17.51 -2.33
C ILE A 215 3.68 16.96 -3.46
N GLY A 216 2.75 16.07 -3.12
CA GLY A 216 1.94 15.35 -4.10
C GLY A 216 1.13 16.25 -5.04
N SER A 217 0.58 17.36 -4.53
CA SER A 217 -0.18 18.34 -5.32
C SER A 217 0.68 19.19 -6.27
N GLU A 218 1.99 19.24 -6.04
CA GLU A 218 2.92 20.07 -6.83
C GLU A 218 3.61 19.27 -7.93
N VAL A 219 4.25 18.15 -7.57
CA VAL A 219 5.01 17.33 -8.52
C VAL A 219 4.18 16.21 -9.15
N GLY A 220 3.06 15.83 -8.54
CA GLY A 220 2.17 14.79 -9.07
C GLY A 220 1.57 15.11 -10.43
N PRO A 221 0.91 16.27 -10.63
CA PRO A 221 0.33 16.63 -11.91
C PRO A 221 1.32 16.63 -13.09
N PRO A 222 2.52 17.24 -13.02
CA PRO A 222 3.49 17.14 -14.11
C PRO A 222 3.96 15.71 -14.40
N LEU A 223 4.05 14.82 -13.40
CA LEU A 223 4.39 13.41 -13.62
C LEU A 223 3.25 12.63 -14.28
N THR A 224 2.00 12.87 -13.90
CA THR A 224 0.87 12.06 -14.34
C THR A 224 0.24 12.51 -15.66
N SER A 225 0.46 13.76 -16.07
CA SER A 225 -0.07 14.33 -17.32
C SER A 225 0.93 14.33 -18.48
N ASP A 226 2.15 13.85 -18.29
CA ASP A 226 3.16 13.85 -19.34
C ASP A 226 2.91 12.73 -20.37
N GLN A 227 3.05 13.07 -21.64
CA GLN A 227 2.78 12.15 -22.78
C GLN A 227 3.81 11.02 -22.93
N ARG A 228 4.98 11.12 -22.28
CA ARG A 228 6.01 10.07 -22.26
C ARG A 228 5.62 8.89 -21.34
N VAL A 229 4.72 9.13 -20.41
CA VAL A 229 4.25 8.10 -19.48
C VAL A 229 3.41 7.06 -20.22
N ARG A 230 3.71 5.79 -19.99
CA ARG A 230 3.02 4.65 -20.60
C ARG A 230 2.23 3.81 -19.63
N ARG A 231 2.55 3.89 -18.34
CA ARG A 231 1.83 3.22 -17.26
C ARG A 231 1.78 4.11 -16.03
N LEU A 232 0.62 4.16 -15.38
CA LEU A 232 0.44 4.82 -14.10
C LEU A 232 0.00 3.79 -13.07
N SER A 233 0.72 3.66 -11.97
CA SER A 233 0.36 2.79 -10.86
C SER A 233 0.34 3.60 -9.56
N PHE A 234 -0.81 3.60 -8.88
CA PHE A 234 -1.08 4.43 -7.70
C PHE A 234 -1.58 3.59 -6.53
N THR A 235 -1.16 3.93 -5.32
CA THR A 235 -1.83 3.51 -4.08
C THR A 235 -2.07 4.73 -3.21
N GLY A 236 -3.31 4.90 -2.73
CA GLY A 236 -3.69 6.02 -1.88
C GLY A 236 -5.20 6.20 -1.77
N SER A 237 -5.66 7.46 -1.65
CA SER A 237 -7.08 7.75 -1.48
C SER A 237 -7.88 7.67 -2.79
N PRO A 238 -9.18 7.31 -2.74
CA PRO A 238 -10.08 7.39 -3.90
C PRO A 238 -10.18 8.79 -4.51
N GLU A 239 -10.03 9.83 -3.71
CA GLU A 239 -10.06 11.23 -4.18
C GLU A 239 -8.87 11.52 -5.08
N THR A 240 -7.65 11.23 -4.63
CA THR A 240 -6.42 11.41 -5.43
C THR A 240 -6.45 10.53 -6.69
N ALA A 241 -6.96 9.30 -6.58
CA ALA A 241 -7.08 8.39 -7.72
C ALA A 241 -7.97 8.96 -8.84
N ARG A 242 -9.03 9.71 -8.52
CA ARG A 242 -9.87 10.36 -9.52
C ARG A 242 -9.11 11.41 -10.32
N HIS A 243 -8.25 12.20 -9.66
CA HIS A 243 -7.40 13.20 -10.33
C HIS A 243 -6.36 12.54 -11.24
N ILE A 244 -5.68 11.51 -10.75
CA ILE A 244 -4.68 10.75 -11.52
C ILE A 244 -5.36 10.03 -12.70
N GLY A 245 -6.51 9.39 -12.46
CA GLY A 245 -7.28 8.71 -13.50
C GLY A 245 -7.76 9.64 -14.61
N ALA A 246 -8.15 10.88 -14.27
CA ALA A 246 -8.51 11.90 -15.26
C ALA A 246 -7.30 12.30 -16.13
N ALA A 247 -6.12 12.48 -15.52
CA ALA A 247 -4.87 12.75 -16.24
C ALA A 247 -4.48 11.56 -17.15
N ALA A 248 -4.57 10.34 -16.63
CA ALA A 248 -4.33 9.11 -17.41
C ALA A 248 -5.26 9.00 -18.63
N ALA A 249 -6.55 9.25 -18.44
CA ALA A 249 -7.54 9.19 -19.50
C ALA A 249 -7.29 10.24 -20.60
N ALA A 250 -6.83 11.45 -20.23
CA ALA A 250 -6.50 12.50 -21.20
C ALA A 250 -5.39 12.08 -22.16
N ASN A 251 -4.44 11.26 -21.71
CA ASN A 251 -3.34 10.75 -22.54
C ASN A 251 -3.51 9.28 -22.98
N ILE A 252 -4.65 8.66 -22.67
CA ILE A 252 -4.97 7.25 -22.97
C ILE A 252 -3.91 6.30 -22.34
N VAL A 253 -3.45 6.62 -21.13
CA VAL A 253 -2.46 5.83 -20.40
C VAL A 253 -3.19 4.79 -19.52
N PRO A 254 -2.85 3.50 -19.61
CA PRO A 254 -3.35 2.50 -18.67
C PRO A 254 -2.98 2.85 -17.21
N PHE A 255 -3.97 2.71 -16.33
CA PHE A 255 -3.88 3.12 -14.93
C PHE A 255 -4.36 2.00 -14.00
N THR A 256 -3.56 1.65 -12.98
CA THR A 256 -4.01 0.84 -11.84
C THR A 256 -4.04 1.68 -10.58
N ALA A 257 -5.04 1.41 -9.74
CA ALA A 257 -5.21 2.08 -8.46
C ALA A 257 -5.57 1.06 -7.38
N GLU A 258 -4.79 1.06 -6.30
CA GLU A 258 -5.07 0.37 -5.07
C GLU A 258 -5.48 1.42 -4.03
N LEU A 259 -6.72 1.34 -3.55
CA LEU A 259 -7.34 2.43 -2.80
C LEU A 259 -7.81 1.93 -1.43
N GLY A 260 -8.46 2.83 -0.70
CA GLY A 260 -8.95 2.55 0.64
C GLY A 260 -9.99 1.44 0.69
N GLY A 261 -10.23 0.96 1.91
CA GLY A 261 -11.21 -0.08 2.21
C GLY A 261 -12.11 0.30 3.38
N LYS A 262 -13.24 -0.38 3.46
CA LYS A 262 -14.14 -0.41 4.63
C LYS A 262 -14.54 -1.86 4.88
N GLY A 263 -13.50 -2.71 5.09
CA GLY A 263 -13.64 -4.15 5.17
C GLY A 263 -14.63 -4.59 6.25
N ALA A 264 -15.45 -5.61 5.93
CA ALA A 264 -16.28 -6.30 6.90
C ALA A 264 -15.47 -7.44 7.54
N LEU A 265 -15.59 -7.58 8.87
CA LEU A 265 -15.19 -8.76 9.62
C LEU A 265 -16.46 -9.39 10.17
N VAL A 266 -16.90 -10.50 9.56
CA VAL A 266 -18.17 -11.18 9.82
C VAL A 266 -17.91 -12.37 10.73
N VAL A 267 -18.66 -12.48 11.85
CA VAL A 267 -18.47 -13.53 12.85
C VAL A 267 -19.81 -14.26 13.07
N PHE A 268 -19.85 -15.51 12.68
CA PHE A 268 -20.99 -16.40 12.94
C PHE A 268 -20.83 -17.14 14.28
N ALA A 269 -21.95 -17.55 14.87
CA ALA A 269 -21.98 -18.19 16.18
C ALA A 269 -21.23 -19.53 16.25
N ASP A 270 -21.08 -20.23 15.13
CA ASP A 270 -20.37 -21.50 15.02
C ASP A 270 -18.83 -21.35 14.86
N SER A 271 -18.33 -20.12 14.88
CA SER A 271 -16.91 -19.84 14.71
C SER A 271 -16.10 -20.02 16.00
N ASP A 272 -14.76 -20.06 15.86
CA ASP A 272 -13.84 -19.83 16.97
C ASP A 272 -13.91 -18.34 17.38
N LEU A 273 -14.78 -18.04 18.36
CA LEU A 273 -15.01 -16.67 18.85
C LEU A 273 -13.74 -16.03 19.43
N GLU A 274 -12.84 -16.84 20.02
CA GLU A 274 -11.59 -16.35 20.58
C GLU A 274 -10.63 -15.90 19.48
N ALA A 275 -10.50 -16.67 18.41
CA ALA A 275 -9.70 -16.30 17.24
C ALA A 275 -10.30 -15.09 16.51
N ALA A 276 -11.64 -15.03 16.39
CA ALA A 276 -12.35 -13.91 15.79
C ALA A 276 -12.15 -12.60 16.58
N ALA A 277 -12.32 -12.64 17.91
CA ALA A 277 -12.17 -11.49 18.79
C ALA A 277 -10.71 -10.98 18.80
N ARG A 278 -9.73 -11.87 18.86
CA ARG A 278 -8.31 -11.52 18.75
C ARG A 278 -7.99 -10.88 17.41
N THR A 279 -8.51 -11.42 16.31
CA THR A 279 -8.33 -10.83 14.96
C THR A 279 -8.98 -9.47 14.84
N ALA A 280 -10.18 -9.28 15.43
CA ALA A 280 -10.87 -8.00 15.46
C ALA A 280 -10.10 -6.95 16.26
N ALA A 281 -9.58 -7.30 17.45
CA ALA A 281 -8.73 -6.41 18.23
C ALA A 281 -7.42 -6.05 17.51
N GLY A 282 -6.82 -6.99 16.78
CA GLY A 282 -5.63 -6.76 15.96
C GLY A 282 -5.85 -5.78 14.79
N GLN A 283 -7.11 -5.37 14.50
CA GLN A 283 -7.35 -4.30 13.51
C GLN A 283 -6.90 -2.91 14.02
N TYR A 284 -6.60 -2.78 15.30
CA TYR A 284 -6.02 -1.57 15.89
C TYR A 284 -4.49 -1.50 15.77
N ASP A 285 -3.83 -2.60 15.45
CA ASP A 285 -2.37 -2.63 15.25
C ASP A 285 -1.94 -1.54 14.24
N ASP A 286 -0.74 -0.95 14.48
CA ASP A 286 -0.22 0.14 13.66
C ASP A 286 -1.24 1.31 13.52
N SER A 287 -2.00 1.58 14.59
CA SER A 287 -3.06 2.60 14.67
C SER A 287 -4.17 2.46 13.63
N GLY A 288 -4.43 1.24 13.14
CA GLY A 288 -5.47 0.99 12.15
C GLY A 288 -5.21 1.63 10.77
N GLN A 289 -3.98 2.06 10.49
CA GLN A 289 -3.58 2.72 9.23
C GLN A 289 -3.33 1.70 8.10
N VAL A 290 -4.24 0.73 7.97
CA VAL A 290 -4.16 -0.40 7.04
C VAL A 290 -5.41 -0.46 6.16
N CYS A 291 -5.23 -0.34 4.85
CA CYS A 291 -6.34 -0.38 3.88
C CYS A 291 -7.17 -1.69 3.92
N LEU A 292 -6.53 -2.79 4.33
CA LEU A 292 -7.15 -4.12 4.44
C LEU A 292 -7.89 -4.36 5.76
N ALA A 293 -7.86 -3.40 6.69
CA ALA A 293 -8.45 -3.57 8.01
C ALA A 293 -9.96 -3.89 7.95
N GLY A 294 -10.37 -4.91 8.69
CA GLY A 294 -11.78 -5.27 8.88
C GLY A 294 -12.43 -4.32 9.88
N THR A 295 -12.65 -3.07 9.46
CA THR A 295 -13.09 -1.98 10.35
C THR A 295 -14.59 -2.00 10.67
N ARG A 296 -15.37 -2.88 10.05
CA ARG A 296 -16.78 -3.12 10.38
C ARG A 296 -16.93 -4.50 10.98
N LEU A 297 -17.13 -4.57 12.30
CA LEU A 297 -17.40 -5.82 13.01
C LEU A 297 -18.89 -6.15 12.88
N LEU A 298 -19.21 -7.22 12.17
CA LEU A 298 -20.56 -7.74 11.99
C LEU A 298 -20.65 -9.06 12.74
N VAL A 299 -21.43 -9.14 13.82
CA VAL A 299 -21.44 -10.30 14.72
C VAL A 299 -22.84 -10.86 14.83
N GLU A 300 -23.01 -12.20 14.76
CA GLU A 300 -24.31 -12.83 14.94
C GLU A 300 -24.87 -12.55 16.33
N ALA A 301 -26.13 -12.12 16.40
CA ALA A 301 -26.76 -11.62 17.62
C ALA A 301 -26.69 -12.61 18.79
N SER A 302 -26.75 -13.91 18.52
CA SER A 302 -26.73 -14.96 19.53
C SER A 302 -25.41 -15.05 20.32
N VAL A 303 -24.31 -14.49 19.80
CA VAL A 303 -22.97 -14.51 20.41
C VAL A 303 -22.36 -13.13 20.61
N ALA A 304 -23.11 -12.06 20.33
CA ALA A 304 -22.62 -10.70 20.33
C ALA A 304 -22.01 -10.27 21.67
N ASP A 305 -22.68 -10.59 22.78
CA ASP A 305 -22.22 -10.24 24.14
C ASP A 305 -20.95 -11.02 24.51
N ASP A 306 -20.88 -12.33 24.23
CA ASP A 306 -19.68 -13.14 24.49
C ASP A 306 -18.52 -12.68 23.63
N PHE A 307 -18.76 -12.36 22.36
CA PHE A 307 -17.74 -11.79 21.47
C PHE A 307 -17.20 -10.46 22.01
N LEU A 308 -18.07 -9.53 22.44
CA LEU A 308 -17.64 -8.23 23.00
C LEU A 308 -16.79 -8.40 24.25
N VAL A 309 -17.14 -9.34 25.15
CA VAL A 309 -16.32 -9.62 26.34
C VAL A 309 -14.90 -10.04 25.96
N ARG A 310 -14.76 -10.97 25.02
CA ARG A 310 -13.46 -11.42 24.51
C ARG A 310 -12.70 -10.32 23.77
N PHE A 311 -13.41 -9.60 22.90
CA PHE A 311 -12.84 -8.47 22.15
C PHE A 311 -12.27 -7.41 23.08
N HIS A 312 -13.02 -6.98 24.09
CA HIS A 312 -12.54 -5.99 25.08
C HIS A 312 -11.32 -6.48 25.85
N ALA A 313 -11.28 -7.77 26.21
CA ALA A 313 -10.10 -8.34 26.89
C ALA A 313 -8.84 -8.26 26.00
N HIS A 314 -8.97 -8.51 24.70
CA HIS A 314 -7.85 -8.35 23.77
C HIS A 314 -7.49 -6.88 23.54
N VAL A 315 -8.48 -5.98 23.48
CA VAL A 315 -8.22 -4.54 23.31
C VAL A 315 -7.54 -3.96 24.58
N ASP A 316 -7.89 -4.43 25.78
CA ASP A 316 -7.24 -4.01 27.03
C ASP A 316 -5.78 -4.46 27.14
N ALA A 317 -5.39 -5.47 26.37
CA ALA A 317 -4.00 -5.92 26.30
C ALA A 317 -3.12 -5.06 25.37
N HIS A 318 -3.71 -4.15 24.58
CA HIS A 318 -2.93 -3.25 23.74
C HIS A 318 -2.16 -2.23 24.57
N VAL A 319 -0.93 -1.97 24.12
CA VAL A 319 -0.04 -0.97 24.69
C VAL A 319 0.17 0.15 23.68
N LEU A 320 -0.25 1.37 24.03
CA LEU A 320 0.04 2.56 23.23
C LEU A 320 1.41 3.09 23.64
N GLY A 321 2.32 3.22 22.71
CA GLY A 321 3.69 3.59 23.05
C GLY A 321 4.61 3.89 21.86
N ASP A 322 5.90 3.96 22.16
CA ASP A 322 6.97 4.17 21.16
C ASP A 322 7.15 2.92 20.30
N SER A 323 7.34 3.12 19.00
CA SER A 323 7.50 2.04 18.03
C SER A 323 8.78 1.21 18.20
N HIS A 324 9.74 1.69 18.99
CA HIS A 324 10.95 0.94 19.34
C HIS A 324 10.77 0.02 20.55
N ASP A 325 9.70 0.18 21.31
CA ASP A 325 9.40 -0.71 22.44
C ASP A 325 8.65 -1.94 21.91
N ASP A 326 9.23 -3.12 22.10
CA ASP A 326 8.65 -4.40 21.68
C ASP A 326 7.29 -4.70 22.35
N ALA A 327 7.00 -4.07 23.51
CA ALA A 327 5.70 -4.18 24.17
C ALA A 327 4.60 -3.35 23.47
N THR A 328 4.97 -2.34 22.68
CA THR A 328 4.02 -1.49 21.97
C THR A 328 3.29 -2.27 20.88
N THR A 329 1.97 -2.14 20.86
CA THR A 329 1.12 -2.71 19.80
C THR A 329 0.41 -1.63 18.98
N ILE A 330 0.14 -0.46 19.58
CA ILE A 330 -0.47 0.70 18.92
C ILE A 330 0.53 1.85 18.94
N THR A 331 1.00 2.20 17.76
CA THR A 331 2.02 3.23 17.52
C THR A 331 1.37 4.60 17.27
N PRO A 332 2.10 5.71 17.23
CA PRO A 332 1.52 6.98 16.82
C PRO A 332 0.99 6.94 15.39
N MET A 333 0.01 7.76 15.10
CA MET A 333 -0.46 8.02 13.75
C MET A 333 0.56 8.90 13.01
N ILE A 334 0.51 8.87 11.68
CA ILE A 334 1.56 9.47 10.83
C ILE A 334 1.68 10.99 10.95
N HIS A 335 0.58 11.73 11.13
CA HIS A 335 0.57 13.19 10.96
C HIS A 335 -0.52 13.85 11.80
N PRO A 336 -0.32 15.06 12.36
CA PRO A 336 -1.33 15.78 13.14
C PRO A 336 -2.65 16.00 12.38
N GLU A 337 -2.59 16.31 11.09
CA GLU A 337 -3.80 16.47 10.26
C GLU A 337 -4.58 15.16 10.15
N HIS A 338 -3.87 14.02 10.11
CA HIS A 338 -4.52 12.72 10.07
C HIS A 338 -5.18 12.38 11.40
N VAL A 339 -4.53 12.68 12.54
CA VAL A 339 -5.15 12.57 13.87
C VAL A 339 -6.41 13.42 13.96
N ALA A 340 -6.35 14.69 13.53
CA ALA A 340 -7.50 15.59 13.52
C ALA A 340 -8.64 15.08 12.61
N ARG A 341 -8.31 14.46 11.48
CA ARG A 341 -9.28 13.81 10.59
C ARG A 341 -10.01 12.66 11.28
N VAL A 342 -9.27 11.76 11.96
CA VAL A 342 -9.86 10.64 12.71
C VAL A 342 -10.73 11.13 13.86
N GLU A 343 -10.24 12.09 14.64
CA GLU A 343 -10.99 12.75 15.73
C GLU A 343 -12.31 13.33 15.21
N GLY A 344 -12.25 14.07 14.07
CA GLY A 344 -13.43 14.63 13.44
C GLY A 344 -14.47 13.60 12.99
N PHE A 345 -14.06 12.41 12.57
CA PHE A 345 -15.00 11.30 12.28
C PHE A 345 -15.75 10.85 13.54
N VAL A 346 -15.05 10.69 14.66
CA VAL A 346 -15.67 10.26 15.93
C VAL A 346 -16.58 11.35 16.48
N GLU A 347 -16.19 12.63 16.37
CA GLU A 347 -17.03 13.75 16.79
C GLU A 347 -18.33 13.83 15.98
N ARG A 348 -18.25 13.70 14.65
CA ARG A 348 -19.45 13.68 13.78
C ARG A 348 -20.33 12.46 14.04
N ALA A 349 -19.74 11.29 14.32
CA ALA A 349 -20.48 10.10 14.70
C ALA A 349 -21.30 10.34 15.99
N ARG A 350 -20.68 10.89 17.03
CA ARG A 350 -21.38 11.29 18.28
C ARG A 350 -22.52 12.28 18.01
N ALA A 351 -22.25 13.28 17.17
CA ALA A 351 -23.25 14.31 16.83
C ALA A 351 -24.43 13.74 16.01
N ALA A 352 -24.17 12.68 15.24
CA ALA A 352 -25.20 11.94 14.48
C ALA A 352 -26.01 10.93 15.33
N GLY A 353 -25.65 10.75 16.59
CA GLY A 353 -26.32 9.82 17.51
C GLY A 353 -25.73 8.41 17.53
N ASP A 354 -24.56 8.20 16.91
CA ASP A 354 -23.81 6.96 17.04
C ASP A 354 -23.22 6.85 18.47
N GLU A 355 -23.24 5.64 19.04
CA GLU A 355 -22.76 5.40 20.39
C GLU A 355 -21.27 5.01 20.38
N VAL A 356 -20.43 5.73 21.09
CA VAL A 356 -19.02 5.37 21.29
C VAL A 356 -18.91 4.52 22.54
N LEU A 357 -18.79 3.20 22.35
CA LEU A 357 -18.68 2.24 23.45
C LEU A 357 -17.32 2.28 24.14
N ARG A 358 -16.27 2.68 23.40
CA ARG A 358 -14.89 2.68 23.89
C ARG A 358 -14.06 3.73 23.15
N GLY A 359 -13.08 4.34 23.86
CA GLY A 359 -12.11 5.27 23.28
C GLY A 359 -12.73 6.56 22.77
N GLY A 360 -12.27 7.01 21.64
CA GLY A 360 -12.82 8.18 20.94
C GLY A 360 -12.15 9.49 21.28
N SER A 361 -10.91 9.46 21.77
CA SER A 361 -10.10 10.64 22.07
C SER A 361 -8.62 10.41 21.78
N ARG A 362 -7.88 11.50 21.71
CA ARG A 362 -6.43 11.45 21.65
C ARG A 362 -5.88 10.87 22.93
N HIS A 363 -4.78 10.14 22.83
CA HIS A 363 -4.07 9.57 23.96
C HIS A 363 -2.66 10.15 24.05
N VAL A 364 -2.19 10.34 25.27
CA VAL A 364 -0.79 10.71 25.55
C VAL A 364 -0.20 9.60 26.41
N PRO A 365 0.69 8.75 25.87
CA PRO A 365 1.32 7.70 26.65
C PRO A 365 2.10 8.28 27.86
N GLU A 366 2.07 7.60 29.02
CA GLU A 366 2.77 8.05 30.22
C GLU A 366 4.29 8.19 30.02
N SER A 367 4.86 7.36 29.15
CA SER A 367 6.28 7.38 28.79
C SER A 367 6.65 8.54 27.87
N TRP A 368 5.66 9.24 27.27
CA TRP A 368 5.94 10.29 26.30
C TRP A 368 6.28 11.62 26.98
N THR A 369 7.41 12.22 26.59
CA THR A 369 7.97 13.41 27.24
C THR A 369 7.80 14.71 26.45
N GLY A 370 7.20 14.65 25.26
CA GLY A 370 6.93 15.81 24.42
C GLY A 370 5.76 16.66 24.91
N ARG A 371 5.34 17.65 24.13
CA ARG A 371 4.18 18.49 24.46
C ARG A 371 2.88 17.70 24.19
N PRO A 372 1.92 17.67 25.14
CA PRO A 372 0.69 16.89 24.97
C PRO A 372 -0.06 17.13 23.64
N GLY A 373 -0.06 18.35 23.13
CA GLY A 373 -0.70 18.68 21.84
C GLY A 373 0.04 18.17 20.59
N GLU A 374 1.25 17.64 20.74
CA GLU A 374 2.07 17.04 19.67
C GLU A 374 2.02 15.52 19.70
N ALA A 375 1.31 14.91 20.67
CA ALA A 375 1.11 13.46 20.74
C ALA A 375 0.17 13.00 19.62
N LEU A 376 0.59 11.98 18.87
CA LEU A 376 -0.15 11.49 17.68
C LEU A 376 -0.87 10.16 17.93
N TRP A 377 -1.06 9.76 19.20
CA TRP A 377 -1.83 8.56 19.53
C TRP A 377 -3.32 8.87 19.64
N PHE A 378 -4.11 7.90 19.20
CA PHE A 378 -5.55 7.89 19.34
C PHE A 378 -5.99 6.58 19.98
N GLU A 379 -6.97 6.63 20.87
CA GLU A 379 -7.44 5.43 21.58
C GLU A 379 -8.09 4.42 20.62
N PRO A 380 -7.89 3.11 20.85
CA PRO A 380 -8.72 2.07 20.22
C PRO A 380 -10.19 2.37 20.44
N THR A 381 -10.92 2.65 19.38
CA THR A 381 -12.26 3.18 19.42
C THR A 381 -13.26 2.21 18.78
N LEU A 382 -14.34 1.94 19.53
CA LEU A 382 -15.46 1.12 19.04
C LEU A 382 -16.74 1.95 19.03
N VAL A 383 -17.42 2.00 17.90
CA VAL A 383 -18.63 2.76 17.67
C VAL A 383 -19.79 1.82 17.27
N VAL A 384 -20.93 1.94 17.95
CA VAL A 384 -22.19 1.34 17.51
C VAL A 384 -22.94 2.39 16.70
N PRO A 385 -23.08 2.19 15.38
CA PRO A 385 -23.75 3.17 14.53
C PRO A 385 -25.27 3.14 14.76
N ALA A 386 -25.89 4.32 14.75
CA ALA A 386 -27.34 4.46 14.83
C ALA A 386 -28.05 3.92 13.56
N SER A 387 -27.32 3.91 12.45
CA SER A 387 -27.80 3.43 11.14
C SER A 387 -26.63 2.85 10.34
N ASN A 388 -26.94 1.90 9.45
CA ASN A 388 -25.98 1.44 8.46
C ASN A 388 -25.56 2.54 7.47
N ASP A 389 -26.33 3.61 7.33
CA ASP A 389 -26.01 4.79 6.50
C ASP A 389 -25.16 5.83 7.22
N SER A 390 -24.81 5.62 8.52
CA SER A 390 -23.93 6.52 9.26
C SER A 390 -22.60 6.70 8.53
N GLU A 391 -22.06 7.94 8.51
CA GLU A 391 -20.78 8.27 7.86
C GLU A 391 -19.65 7.34 8.32
N ILE A 392 -19.62 7.02 9.62
CA ILE A 392 -18.61 6.16 10.23
C ILE A 392 -18.65 4.72 9.68
N VAL A 393 -19.78 4.24 9.15
CA VAL A 393 -19.94 2.94 8.47
C VAL A 393 -19.57 3.04 7.00
N GLN A 394 -19.97 4.13 6.33
CA GLN A 394 -19.87 4.29 4.89
C GLN A 394 -18.55 4.88 4.40
N SER A 395 -17.73 5.43 5.31
CA SER A 395 -16.46 6.08 4.97
C SER A 395 -15.27 5.45 5.66
N GLU A 396 -14.13 5.41 4.96
CA GLU A 396 -12.87 4.95 5.53
C GLU A 396 -12.30 5.98 6.50
N VAL A 397 -12.14 5.61 7.76
CA VAL A 397 -11.51 6.46 8.80
C VAL A 397 -10.00 6.44 8.69
N PHE A 398 -9.40 5.27 8.41
CA PHE A 398 -7.97 5.01 8.31
C PHE A 398 -7.23 5.29 9.62
N GLY A 399 -7.81 4.87 10.72
CA GLY A 399 -7.33 5.07 12.08
C GLY A 399 -7.88 3.98 13.01
N PRO A 400 -7.55 3.99 14.31
CA PRO A 400 -7.93 2.94 15.25
C PRO A 400 -9.42 3.05 15.64
N VAL A 401 -10.31 2.99 14.65
CA VAL A 401 -11.76 3.15 14.82
C VAL A 401 -12.50 2.04 14.09
N LEU A 402 -13.21 1.21 14.85
CA LEU A 402 -14.05 0.14 14.35
C LEU A 402 -15.53 0.45 14.60
N THR A 403 -16.41 -0.08 13.76
CA THR A 403 -17.87 -0.10 14.03
C THR A 403 -18.31 -1.50 14.42
N PHE A 404 -19.35 -1.59 15.26
CA PHE A 404 -19.93 -2.84 15.71
C PHE A 404 -21.43 -2.88 15.38
N GLN A 405 -21.84 -3.89 14.65
CA GLN A 405 -23.24 -4.13 14.26
C GLN A 405 -23.57 -5.61 14.46
N VAL A 406 -24.81 -5.91 14.79
CA VAL A 406 -25.29 -7.27 14.94
C VAL A 406 -26.15 -7.66 13.73
N PHE A 407 -26.18 -8.95 13.41
CA PHE A 407 -27.08 -9.53 12.41
C PHE A 407 -27.76 -10.78 12.98
N THR A 408 -28.90 -11.15 12.42
CA THR A 408 -29.73 -12.26 12.90
C THR A 408 -29.67 -13.52 12.02
N ASP A 409 -29.32 -13.33 10.75
CA ASP A 409 -29.22 -14.43 9.78
C ASP A 409 -28.13 -14.15 8.72
N GLU A 410 -27.91 -15.14 7.87
CA GLU A 410 -26.86 -15.11 6.85
C GLU A 410 -27.10 -14.05 5.76
N ASP A 411 -28.39 -13.86 5.37
CA ASP A 411 -28.76 -12.89 4.33
C ASP A 411 -28.51 -11.45 4.83
N GLU A 412 -28.83 -11.17 6.08
CA GLU A 412 -28.56 -9.88 6.72
C GLU A 412 -27.05 -9.64 6.86
N ALA A 413 -26.27 -10.65 7.27
CA ALA A 413 -24.82 -10.56 7.35
C ALA A 413 -24.21 -10.16 6.01
N VAL A 414 -24.61 -10.81 4.92
CA VAL A 414 -24.16 -10.53 3.55
C VAL A 414 -24.62 -9.13 3.10
N ALA A 415 -25.87 -8.76 3.38
CA ALA A 415 -26.39 -7.44 3.03
C ALA A 415 -25.60 -6.32 3.72
N LEU A 416 -25.33 -6.44 5.04
CA LEU A 416 -24.52 -5.49 5.79
C LEU A 416 -23.07 -5.47 5.28
N ALA A 417 -22.44 -6.63 5.05
CA ALA A 417 -21.09 -6.71 4.56
C ALA A 417 -20.91 -6.00 3.22
N ASN A 418 -21.87 -6.14 2.31
CA ASN A 418 -21.86 -5.57 0.96
C ASN A 418 -22.43 -4.14 0.84
N SER A 419 -22.80 -3.51 1.96
CA SER A 419 -23.57 -2.25 1.97
C SER A 419 -22.77 -0.99 1.72
N THR A 420 -21.47 -1.08 1.52
CA THR A 420 -20.62 0.10 1.24
C THR A 420 -20.18 0.12 -0.23
N ALA A 421 -19.73 1.30 -0.69
CA ALA A 421 -19.15 1.44 -2.03
C ALA A 421 -17.76 0.80 -2.15
N TYR A 422 -17.11 0.47 -1.05
CA TYR A 422 -15.81 -0.19 -0.99
C TYR A 422 -15.90 -1.69 -1.26
N GLY A 423 -14.78 -2.31 -1.53
CA GLY A 423 -14.69 -3.74 -1.78
C GLY A 423 -13.23 -4.23 -1.89
N LEU A 424 -12.35 -3.78 -0.97
CA LEU A 424 -10.95 -4.20 -0.99
C LEU A 424 -10.78 -5.60 -0.39
N SER A 425 -11.26 -5.78 0.83
CA SER A 425 -11.15 -7.03 1.56
C SER A 425 -12.37 -7.31 2.45
N ALA A 426 -12.58 -8.58 2.76
CA ALA A 426 -13.50 -9.05 3.79
C ALA A 426 -12.85 -10.19 4.58
N THR A 427 -13.27 -10.35 5.84
CA THR A 427 -12.88 -11.47 6.68
C THR A 427 -14.13 -12.16 7.21
N LEU A 428 -14.16 -13.47 7.16
CA LEU A 428 -15.26 -14.31 7.58
C LEU A 428 -14.80 -15.32 8.61
N PHE A 429 -15.48 -15.40 9.75
CA PHE A 429 -15.30 -16.44 10.75
C PHE A 429 -16.54 -17.33 10.83
N THR A 430 -16.36 -18.65 10.59
CA THR A 430 -17.41 -19.68 10.67
C THR A 430 -16.78 -21.06 10.87
N GLY A 431 -17.45 -21.95 11.57
CA GLY A 431 -17.10 -23.37 11.68
C GLY A 431 -17.62 -24.22 10.53
N SER A 432 -18.51 -23.69 9.67
CA SER A 432 -19.14 -24.41 8.57
C SER A 432 -18.42 -24.20 7.25
N ALA A 433 -17.90 -25.28 6.65
CA ALA A 433 -17.25 -25.24 5.34
C ALA A 433 -18.24 -24.80 4.23
N ASP A 434 -19.47 -25.28 4.28
CA ASP A 434 -20.51 -24.92 3.30
C ASP A 434 -20.88 -23.42 3.38
N ARG A 435 -20.92 -22.85 4.59
CA ARG A 435 -21.12 -21.41 4.77
C ARG A 435 -19.90 -20.62 4.31
N ALA A 436 -18.71 -21.11 4.62
CA ALA A 436 -17.46 -20.47 4.19
C ALA A 436 -17.42 -20.27 2.67
N GLU A 437 -17.79 -21.28 1.89
CA GLU A 437 -17.88 -21.20 0.44
C GLU A 437 -19.03 -20.27 0.00
N ARG A 438 -20.24 -20.52 0.47
CA ARG A 438 -21.45 -19.80 0.05
C ARG A 438 -21.40 -18.30 0.37
N VAL A 439 -21.04 -17.96 1.61
CA VAL A 439 -20.90 -16.55 2.03
C VAL A 439 -19.65 -15.92 1.40
N GLY A 440 -18.51 -16.65 1.40
CA GLY A 440 -17.26 -16.18 0.82
C GLY A 440 -17.42 -15.76 -0.64
N ASP A 441 -18.15 -16.53 -1.45
CA ASP A 441 -18.43 -16.22 -2.86
C ASP A 441 -19.37 -15.01 -3.04
N THR A 442 -20.20 -14.73 -2.03
CA THR A 442 -21.21 -13.65 -2.11
C THR A 442 -20.66 -12.31 -1.63
N LEU A 443 -19.61 -12.30 -0.81
CA LEU A 443 -18.96 -11.06 -0.34
C LEU A 443 -18.31 -10.29 -1.49
N ARG A 444 -18.68 -9.02 -1.63
CA ARG A 444 -18.17 -8.13 -2.69
C ARG A 444 -16.82 -7.51 -2.29
N ALA A 445 -15.79 -8.33 -2.26
CA ALA A 445 -14.43 -7.93 -1.93
C ALA A 445 -13.40 -8.54 -2.91
N GLY A 446 -12.32 -7.84 -3.17
CA GLY A 446 -11.24 -8.35 -4.03
C GLY A 446 -10.48 -9.50 -3.38
N THR A 447 -10.46 -9.55 -2.06
CA THR A 447 -9.91 -10.66 -1.27
C THR A 447 -10.82 -10.96 -0.09
N THR A 448 -11.22 -12.22 0.04
CA THR A 448 -11.95 -12.72 1.22
C THR A 448 -11.09 -13.74 1.96
N TRP A 449 -10.90 -13.51 3.25
CA TRP A 449 -10.23 -14.47 4.14
C TRP A 449 -11.27 -15.20 4.98
N VAL A 450 -11.10 -16.50 5.12
CA VAL A 450 -11.97 -17.32 5.99
C VAL A 450 -11.12 -17.87 7.13
N ASN A 451 -11.51 -17.59 8.37
CA ASN A 451 -10.82 -18.00 9.61
C ASN A 451 -9.32 -17.61 9.67
N CYS A 452 -8.93 -16.59 8.90
CA CYS A 452 -7.58 -16.03 8.90
C CYS A 452 -7.62 -14.56 8.47
N PHE A 453 -6.50 -13.84 8.64
CA PHE A 453 -6.36 -12.45 8.21
C PHE A 453 -4.94 -12.18 7.71
N LEU A 454 -4.79 -11.32 6.68
CA LEU A 454 -3.51 -10.91 6.07
C LEU A 454 -2.63 -12.05 5.55
N VAL A 455 -3.20 -13.22 5.27
CA VAL A 455 -2.47 -14.26 4.54
C VAL A 455 -2.31 -13.82 3.09
N ARG A 456 -1.06 -13.68 2.63
CA ARG A 456 -0.72 -13.12 1.32
C ARG A 456 0.07 -14.11 0.49
N ASP A 457 -0.43 -14.36 -0.72
CA ASP A 457 0.29 -15.04 -1.79
C ASP A 457 0.64 -14.01 -2.87
N LEU A 458 1.93 -13.95 -3.25
CA LEU A 458 2.41 -12.99 -4.26
C LEU A 458 1.95 -13.32 -5.69
N THR A 459 1.52 -14.56 -5.92
CA THR A 459 1.00 -15.03 -7.21
C THR A 459 -0.49 -14.78 -7.37
N ALA A 460 -1.21 -14.61 -6.25
CA ALA A 460 -2.65 -14.32 -6.28
C ALA A 460 -2.92 -12.89 -6.78
N PRO A 461 -3.93 -12.70 -7.66
CA PRO A 461 -4.35 -11.34 -8.04
C PRO A 461 -4.84 -10.59 -6.81
N PHE A 462 -4.45 -9.32 -6.73
CA PHE A 462 -4.81 -8.43 -5.63
C PHE A 462 -5.38 -7.12 -6.16
N GLY A 463 -6.44 -6.62 -5.54
CA GLY A 463 -7.04 -5.34 -5.88
C GLY A 463 -8.51 -5.26 -5.48
N GLY A 464 -8.98 -4.03 -5.26
CA GLY A 464 -10.33 -3.76 -4.79
C GLY A 464 -11.40 -3.85 -5.86
N LEU A 465 -12.65 -4.04 -5.41
CA LEU A 465 -13.87 -3.83 -6.17
C LEU A 465 -14.45 -2.44 -5.84
N GLY A 466 -15.41 -1.98 -6.64
CA GLY A 466 -16.07 -0.69 -6.41
C GLY A 466 -15.07 0.47 -6.37
N ILE A 467 -15.15 1.33 -5.35
CA ILE A 467 -14.25 2.47 -5.20
C ILE A 467 -12.91 2.12 -4.52
N SER A 468 -12.68 0.84 -4.20
CA SER A 468 -11.43 0.39 -3.58
C SER A 468 -10.31 0.11 -4.57
N GLY A 469 -10.55 0.12 -5.86
CA GLY A 469 -9.47 -0.06 -6.81
C GLY A 469 -9.89 -0.19 -8.27
N LEU A 470 -8.87 -0.09 -9.13
CA LEU A 470 -8.97 -0.29 -10.57
C LEU A 470 -7.80 -1.16 -11.03
N GLY A 471 -8.08 -2.22 -11.78
CA GLY A 471 -7.07 -3.19 -12.19
C GLY A 471 -6.79 -4.23 -11.11
N ARG A 472 -5.74 -5.02 -11.35
CA ARG A 472 -5.23 -6.03 -10.40
C ARG A 472 -3.72 -6.00 -10.38
N GLU A 473 -3.17 -6.12 -9.19
CA GLU A 473 -1.75 -6.34 -8.93
C GLU A 473 -1.54 -7.79 -8.47
N GLY A 474 -0.31 -8.23 -8.37
CA GLY A 474 0.01 -9.62 -8.00
C GLY A 474 0.11 -10.55 -9.21
N GLY A 475 1.04 -11.49 -9.13
CA GLY A 475 1.27 -12.53 -10.13
C GLY A 475 1.39 -12.01 -11.56
N ASP A 476 0.87 -12.77 -12.48
CA ASP A 476 0.86 -12.44 -13.92
C ASP A 476 0.07 -11.19 -14.27
N HIS A 477 -0.95 -10.82 -13.47
CA HIS A 477 -1.77 -9.64 -13.72
C HIS A 477 -0.95 -8.35 -13.64
N ALA A 478 -0.02 -8.25 -12.69
CA ALA A 478 0.86 -7.10 -12.60
C ALA A 478 1.84 -7.00 -13.78
N LEU A 479 2.41 -8.15 -14.23
CA LEU A 479 3.27 -8.16 -15.42
C LEU A 479 2.49 -7.81 -16.69
N GLU A 480 1.26 -8.30 -16.83
CA GLU A 480 0.40 -8.01 -17.97
C GLU A 480 0.00 -6.53 -18.01
N PHE A 481 -0.31 -5.93 -16.87
CA PHE A 481 -0.57 -4.49 -16.77
C PHE A 481 0.63 -3.67 -17.27
N HIS A 482 1.83 -4.08 -16.93
CA HIS A 482 3.06 -3.37 -17.31
C HIS A 482 3.56 -3.71 -18.73
N ALA A 483 2.81 -4.48 -19.52
CA ALA A 483 3.18 -4.86 -20.88
C ALA A 483 2.13 -4.42 -21.91
N ASP A 484 2.58 -4.16 -23.13
CA ASP A 484 1.69 -4.08 -24.29
C ASP A 484 1.58 -5.47 -24.95
N LEU A 485 0.34 -5.93 -25.16
CA LEU A 485 0.09 -7.21 -25.81
C LEU A 485 0.10 -7.02 -27.34
N LYS A 486 0.99 -7.76 -28.04
CA LYS A 486 1.06 -7.77 -29.49
C LYS A 486 0.70 -9.15 -30.03
N THR A 487 -0.30 -9.22 -30.90
CA THR A 487 -0.60 -10.45 -31.65
C THR A 487 0.12 -10.46 -32.97
N LEU A 488 0.93 -11.50 -33.21
CA LEU A 488 1.52 -11.82 -34.51
C LEU A 488 0.74 -12.98 -35.12
N GLN A 489 0.23 -12.76 -36.34
CA GLN A 489 -0.47 -13.78 -37.12
C GLN A 489 0.32 -14.06 -38.40
N VAL A 490 0.72 -15.31 -38.58
CA VAL A 490 1.48 -15.75 -39.76
C VAL A 490 0.64 -16.77 -40.52
N LYS A 491 0.43 -16.56 -41.83
CA LYS A 491 -0.31 -17.50 -42.67
C LYS A 491 0.40 -18.86 -42.71
N ASP A 492 -0.37 -19.94 -42.56
CA ASP A 492 0.16 -21.31 -42.63
C ASP A 492 0.94 -21.52 -43.95
N GLY A 493 2.11 -22.17 -43.84
CA GLY A 493 3.01 -22.37 -44.99
C GLY A 493 3.95 -21.20 -45.27
N THR A 494 3.90 -20.09 -44.51
CA THR A 494 4.93 -19.04 -44.58
C THR A 494 6.16 -19.51 -43.77
N THR A 495 7.32 -19.63 -44.42
CA THR A 495 8.60 -19.91 -43.74
C THR A 495 9.04 -18.64 -43.04
N VAL A 496 9.15 -18.68 -41.70
CA VAL A 496 9.63 -17.58 -40.86
C VAL A 496 11.05 -17.91 -40.39
#